data_2524dc448122833fb336e325dfcc37cc
#
_entry.id   2524dc448122833fb336e325dfcc37cc
#
_cell.length_a   1.000
_cell.length_b   1.000
_cell.length_c   1.000
_cell.angle_alpha   90.00
_cell.angle_beta   90.00
_cell.angle_gamma   90.00
#
_symmetry.space_group_name_H-M   'P 1'
#
loop_
_entity.id
_entity.type
_entity.pdbx_description
1 polymer ?
#
loop_
_entity_poly.entity_id
_entity_poly.type
_entity_poly.pdbx_seq_one_letter_code
_entity_poly.pdbx_strand_id
1 'polypeptide(L)'
;MRARAGRAARAPVVSRMNLIFLHGPPAVGKLSVARELAALTGYRLFHNHLTVDLVSAVFDFGTEPFVVLREQVWVAVFREAAERGVSLVFTFNPERTVRARFVADAVGAVEASGGRVLFAELTCADGELERRIESPARGEFGKLNSVEFYRRLEEAGAFQYPELPDSGLSLDTTERPPRETARLIVEHFHLP
;
A
#
# COMPACT_ATOMS: atom_id res chain seq x y z
N MET A 1 34.70 -49.77 -9.21
CA MET A 1 34.43 -48.46 -8.54
C MET A 1 33.59 -47.59 -9.47
N ARG A 2 32.30 -47.43 -9.18
CA ARG A 2 31.42 -46.53 -9.94
C ARG A 2 31.25 -45.24 -9.16
N ALA A 3 31.72 -44.14 -9.74
CA ALA A 3 31.56 -42.80 -9.18
C ALA A 3 30.09 -42.41 -9.20
N ARG A 4 29.52 -42.09 -8.01
CA ARG A 4 28.20 -41.44 -7.86
C ARG A 4 28.31 -39.98 -8.28
N ALA A 5 27.70 -39.64 -9.41
CA ALA A 5 27.49 -38.23 -9.78
C ALA A 5 26.62 -37.54 -8.72
N GLY A 6 27.20 -36.60 -8.03
CA GLY A 6 26.50 -35.75 -7.08
C GLY A 6 25.47 -34.88 -7.81
N ARG A 7 24.21 -35.04 -7.46
CA ARG A 7 23.09 -34.18 -7.92
C ARG A 7 23.29 -32.82 -7.32
N ALA A 8 23.77 -31.84 -8.08
CA ALA A 8 23.83 -30.46 -7.64
C ALA A 8 22.41 -30.03 -7.28
N ALA A 9 22.23 -29.65 -6.01
CA ALA A 9 20.98 -29.08 -5.54
C ALA A 9 20.74 -27.76 -6.29
N ARG A 10 19.68 -27.73 -7.08
CA ARG A 10 19.21 -26.52 -7.76
C ARG A 10 18.87 -25.51 -6.64
N ALA A 11 19.55 -24.36 -6.60
CA ALA A 11 19.20 -23.28 -5.69
C ALA A 11 17.69 -22.98 -5.81
N PRO A 12 16.97 -22.78 -4.70
CA PRO A 12 15.56 -22.46 -4.77
C PRO A 12 15.40 -21.20 -5.63
N VAL A 13 14.53 -21.27 -6.64
CA VAL A 13 14.08 -20.09 -7.38
C VAL A 13 13.31 -19.26 -6.38
N VAL A 14 13.97 -18.26 -5.79
CA VAL A 14 13.30 -17.28 -4.93
C VAL A 14 12.28 -16.58 -5.82
N SER A 15 11.01 -16.84 -5.59
CA SER A 15 9.93 -16.13 -6.25
C SER A 15 10.14 -14.64 -6.02
N ARG A 16 10.27 -13.86 -7.11
CA ARG A 16 10.45 -12.40 -6.99
C ARG A 16 9.26 -11.82 -6.24
N MET A 17 9.51 -11.12 -5.14
CA MET A 17 8.49 -10.43 -4.36
C MET A 17 7.84 -9.33 -5.19
N ASN A 18 6.51 -9.25 -5.15
CA ASN A 18 5.76 -8.10 -5.65
C ASN A 18 5.21 -7.30 -4.47
N LEU A 19 5.47 -6.00 -4.44
CA LEU A 19 4.80 -5.05 -3.57
C LEU A 19 3.74 -4.31 -4.40
N ILE A 20 2.45 -4.62 -4.20
CA ILE A 20 1.38 -3.80 -4.76
C ILE A 20 1.24 -2.58 -3.85
N PHE A 21 1.61 -1.42 -4.37
CA PHE A 21 1.54 -0.13 -3.67
C PHE A 21 0.24 0.58 -4.11
N LEU A 22 -0.84 0.32 -3.35
CA LEU A 22 -2.17 0.81 -3.64
C LEU A 22 -2.39 2.17 -2.98
N HIS A 23 -2.51 3.24 -3.75
CA HIS A 23 -2.60 4.59 -3.24
C HIS A 23 -3.84 5.34 -3.73
N GLY A 24 -4.08 6.51 -3.14
CA GLY A 24 -5.21 7.37 -3.44
C GLY A 24 -5.74 8.08 -2.18
N PRO A 25 -6.71 9.00 -2.32
CA PRO A 25 -7.21 9.81 -1.22
C PRO A 25 -7.90 8.99 -0.12
N PRO A 26 -8.16 9.58 1.06
CA PRO A 26 -9.01 8.96 2.07
C PRO A 26 -10.38 8.56 1.50
N ALA A 27 -10.97 7.49 2.00
CA ALA A 27 -12.28 6.97 1.60
C ALA A 27 -12.42 6.40 0.16
N VAL A 28 -11.39 6.45 -0.68
CA VAL A 28 -11.42 5.90 -2.04
C VAL A 28 -11.62 4.37 -2.12
N GLY A 29 -11.57 3.65 -1.00
CA GLY A 29 -11.81 2.20 -0.97
C GLY A 29 -10.55 1.33 -0.93
N LYS A 30 -9.35 1.90 -0.72
CA LYS A 30 -8.07 1.15 -0.72
C LYS A 30 -8.09 -0.15 0.08
N LEU A 31 -8.57 -0.10 1.33
CA LEU A 31 -8.56 -1.29 2.19
C LEU A 31 -9.50 -2.39 1.69
N SER A 32 -10.65 -2.02 1.15
CA SER A 32 -11.61 -2.98 0.57
C SER A 32 -11.02 -3.66 -0.66
N VAL A 33 -10.42 -2.88 -1.57
CA VAL A 33 -9.73 -3.42 -2.75
C VAL A 33 -8.51 -4.26 -2.36
N ALA A 34 -7.73 -3.82 -1.37
CA ALA A 34 -6.55 -4.55 -0.90
C ALA A 34 -6.91 -5.92 -0.27
N ARG A 35 -8.05 -6.03 0.41
CA ARG A 35 -8.56 -7.31 0.92
C ARG A 35 -8.93 -8.28 -0.21
N GLU A 36 -9.59 -7.78 -1.25
CA GLU A 36 -9.91 -8.57 -2.44
C GLU A 36 -8.64 -8.99 -3.21
N LEU A 37 -7.67 -8.08 -3.35
CA LEU A 37 -6.37 -8.41 -3.95
C LEU A 37 -5.65 -9.51 -3.17
N ALA A 38 -5.59 -9.40 -1.85
CA ALA A 38 -4.98 -10.42 -1.00
C ALA A 38 -5.69 -11.79 -1.14
N ALA A 39 -7.03 -11.78 -1.25
CA ALA A 39 -7.81 -12.99 -1.46
C ALA A 39 -7.60 -13.63 -2.84
N LEU A 40 -7.44 -12.80 -3.90
CA LEU A 40 -7.24 -13.27 -5.27
C LEU A 40 -5.81 -13.81 -5.50
N THR A 41 -4.80 -13.13 -4.94
CA THR A 41 -3.38 -13.42 -5.23
C THR A 41 -2.68 -14.26 -4.18
N GLY A 42 -3.27 -14.39 -2.99
CA GLY A 42 -2.60 -14.99 -1.83
C GLY A 42 -1.52 -14.09 -1.20
N TYR A 43 -1.36 -12.84 -1.66
CA TYR A 43 -0.40 -11.89 -1.10
C TYR A 43 -0.81 -11.46 0.32
N ARG A 44 0.18 -11.09 1.14
CA ARG A 44 -0.09 -10.64 2.51
C ARG A 44 -0.56 -9.20 2.50
N LEU A 45 -1.68 -8.94 3.18
CA LEU A 45 -2.20 -7.59 3.37
C LEU A 45 -1.45 -6.86 4.49
N PHE A 46 -0.71 -5.82 4.12
CA PHE A 46 -0.05 -4.91 5.05
C PHE A 46 -0.60 -3.49 4.83
N HIS A 47 -1.72 -3.17 5.46
CA HIS A 47 -2.32 -1.84 5.32
C HIS A 47 -1.72 -0.83 6.32
N ASN A 48 -1.64 0.43 5.91
CA ASN A 48 -0.96 1.49 6.67
C ASN A 48 -1.46 1.68 8.11
N HIS A 49 -2.75 1.43 8.39
CA HIS A 49 -3.30 1.58 9.75
C HIS A 49 -2.62 0.66 10.78
N LEU A 50 -2.14 -0.52 10.37
CA LEU A 50 -1.39 -1.39 11.29
C LEU A 50 -0.18 -0.66 11.92
N THR A 51 0.53 0.11 11.11
CA THR A 51 1.69 0.87 11.58
C THR A 51 1.28 2.19 12.22
N VAL A 52 0.25 2.85 11.68
CA VAL A 52 -0.31 4.08 12.28
C VAL A 52 -0.77 3.79 13.70
N ASP A 53 -1.58 2.75 13.90
CA ASP A 53 -2.10 2.36 15.22
C ASP A 53 -0.97 1.99 16.18
N LEU A 54 0.02 1.21 15.69
CA LEU A 54 1.19 0.82 16.47
C LEU A 54 1.96 2.06 17.01
N VAL A 55 2.24 3.02 16.15
CA VAL A 55 3.06 4.18 16.51
C VAL A 55 2.24 5.22 17.29
N SER A 56 0.95 5.39 16.96
CA SER A 56 0.03 6.30 17.67
C SER A 56 -0.27 5.85 19.11
N ALA A 57 0.00 4.60 19.44
CA ALA A 57 -0.10 4.14 20.83
C ALA A 57 0.91 4.84 21.77
N VAL A 58 1.95 5.48 21.22
CA VAL A 58 3.03 6.12 21.98
C VAL A 58 3.23 7.59 21.59
N PHE A 59 3.09 7.93 20.31
CA PHE A 59 3.39 9.27 19.78
C PHE A 59 2.20 9.84 19.02
N ASP A 60 1.89 11.11 19.26
CA ASP A 60 0.81 11.80 18.58
C ASP A 60 1.05 11.84 17.06
N PHE A 61 -0.04 11.69 16.30
CA PHE A 61 -0.02 11.71 14.83
C PHE A 61 0.64 12.98 14.28
N GLY A 62 1.54 12.82 13.33
CA GLY A 62 2.22 13.92 12.65
C GLY A 62 3.42 14.51 13.41
N THR A 63 3.69 14.09 14.66
CA THR A 63 4.93 14.46 15.36
C THR A 63 6.16 13.84 14.69
N GLU A 64 7.33 14.45 14.89
CA GLU A 64 8.57 13.93 14.29
C GLU A 64 8.83 12.46 14.64
N PRO A 65 8.78 11.99 15.90
CA PRO A 65 8.98 10.58 16.22
C PRO A 65 7.93 9.67 15.57
N PHE A 66 6.66 10.10 15.48
CA PHE A 66 5.63 9.35 14.76
C PHE A 66 6.00 9.16 13.29
N VAL A 67 6.37 10.24 12.59
CA VAL A 67 6.73 10.22 11.17
C VAL A 67 7.91 9.29 10.92
N VAL A 68 8.97 9.44 11.70
CA VAL A 68 10.21 8.67 11.56
C VAL A 68 9.95 7.18 11.79
N LEU A 69 9.31 6.80 12.89
CA LEU A 69 9.08 5.40 13.23
C LEU A 69 8.11 4.72 12.27
N ARG A 70 7.03 5.40 11.87
CA ARG A 70 6.08 4.87 10.89
C ARG A 70 6.78 4.44 9.60
N GLU A 71 7.59 5.33 9.03
CA GLU A 71 8.30 5.04 7.78
C GLU A 71 9.39 3.98 7.97
N GLN A 72 10.11 3.99 9.09
CA GLN A 72 11.09 2.94 9.40
C GLN A 72 10.44 1.55 9.47
N VAL A 73 9.28 1.43 10.10
CA VAL A 73 8.54 0.16 10.18
C VAL A 73 8.11 -0.29 8.79
N TRP A 74 7.55 0.60 7.96
CA TRP A 74 7.15 0.26 6.60
C TRP A 74 8.34 -0.27 5.78
N VAL A 75 9.43 0.49 5.73
CA VAL A 75 10.63 0.12 4.96
C VAL A 75 11.26 -1.17 5.49
N ALA A 76 11.31 -1.38 6.81
CA ALA A 76 11.81 -2.61 7.40
C ALA A 76 10.98 -3.83 6.99
N VAL A 77 9.65 -3.72 7.03
CA VAL A 77 8.73 -4.80 6.58
C VAL A 77 8.92 -5.09 5.09
N PHE A 78 9.04 -4.06 4.25
CA PHE A 78 9.26 -4.26 2.81
C PHE A 78 10.56 -4.98 2.52
N ARG A 79 11.65 -4.59 3.18
CA ARG A 79 12.97 -5.21 3.05
C ARG A 79 12.93 -6.69 3.44
N GLU A 80 12.45 -7.00 4.65
CA GLU A 80 12.35 -8.37 5.13
C GLU A 80 11.46 -9.25 4.25
N ALA A 81 10.33 -8.70 3.76
CA ALA A 81 9.45 -9.40 2.84
C ALA A 81 10.14 -9.68 1.50
N ALA A 82 10.89 -8.71 0.96
CA ALA A 82 11.61 -8.86 -0.29
C ALA A 82 12.73 -9.92 -0.19
N GLU A 83 13.51 -9.91 0.89
CA GLU A 83 14.55 -10.90 1.15
C GLU A 83 14.00 -12.32 1.25
N ARG A 84 12.76 -12.49 1.70
CA ARG A 84 12.10 -13.79 1.87
C ARG A 84 11.16 -14.16 0.73
N GLY A 85 11.03 -13.32 -0.30
CA GLY A 85 10.12 -13.55 -1.42
C GLY A 85 8.63 -13.51 -1.05
N VAL A 86 8.26 -12.78 0.03
CA VAL A 86 6.87 -12.64 0.49
C VAL A 86 6.24 -11.44 -0.19
N SER A 87 5.29 -11.68 -1.11
CA SER A 87 4.57 -10.60 -1.79
C SER A 87 3.53 -9.94 -0.90
N LEU A 88 3.39 -8.62 -1.03
CA LEU A 88 2.55 -7.77 -0.19
C LEU A 88 1.57 -6.94 -1.01
N VAL A 89 0.41 -6.64 -0.39
CA VAL A 89 -0.48 -5.55 -0.77
C VAL A 89 -0.38 -4.48 0.32
N PHE A 90 0.15 -3.32 -0.03
CA PHE A 90 0.28 -2.18 0.87
C PHE A 90 -0.70 -1.08 0.47
N THR A 91 -1.41 -0.50 1.45
CA THR A 91 -2.27 0.65 1.21
C THR A 91 -1.60 1.92 1.68
N PHE A 92 -1.57 2.93 0.82
CA PHE A 92 -0.94 4.19 1.10
C PHE A 92 -1.90 5.37 0.91
N ASN A 93 -1.85 6.32 1.83
CA ASN A 93 -2.56 7.59 1.73
C ASN A 93 -1.50 8.69 1.56
N PRO A 94 -1.41 9.34 0.39
CA PRO A 94 -0.54 10.49 0.24
C PRO A 94 -0.93 11.56 1.28
N GLU A 95 0.05 12.07 2.03
CA GLU A 95 -0.17 13.10 3.06
C GLU A 95 1.14 13.82 3.40
N ARG A 96 1.03 15.08 3.83
CA ARG A 96 2.20 15.94 4.12
C ARG A 96 3.08 15.45 5.26
N THR A 97 2.59 14.58 6.12
CA THR A 97 3.39 13.98 7.19
C THR A 97 4.33 12.88 6.70
N VAL A 98 4.24 12.47 5.44
CA VAL A 98 5.18 11.52 4.82
C VAL A 98 6.37 12.29 4.23
N ARG A 99 7.58 11.86 4.52
CA ARG A 99 8.78 12.51 3.99
C ARG A 99 8.96 12.25 2.49
N ALA A 100 9.46 13.23 1.73
CA ALA A 100 9.65 13.14 0.28
C ALA A 100 10.42 11.88 -0.16
N ARG A 101 11.44 11.49 0.62
CA ARG A 101 12.29 10.34 0.30
C ARG A 101 11.63 8.97 0.54
N PHE A 102 10.52 8.90 1.28
CA PHE A 102 9.92 7.62 1.68
C PHE A 102 9.66 6.69 0.50
N VAL A 103 9.13 7.21 -0.60
CA VAL A 103 8.80 6.39 -1.79
C VAL A 103 10.08 5.79 -2.39
N ALA A 104 11.14 6.57 -2.52
CA ALA A 104 12.43 6.09 -3.01
C ALA A 104 13.05 5.05 -2.07
N ASP A 105 12.98 5.27 -0.74
CA ASP A 105 13.45 4.34 0.28
C ASP A 105 12.67 3.00 0.21
N ALA A 106 11.34 3.05 -0.01
CA ALA A 106 10.48 1.88 -0.16
C ALA A 106 10.82 1.07 -1.42
N VAL A 107 10.94 1.75 -2.57
CA VAL A 107 11.32 1.13 -3.85
C VAL A 107 12.70 0.48 -3.72
N GLY A 108 13.69 1.22 -3.23
CA GLY A 108 15.05 0.72 -3.04
C GLY A 108 15.12 -0.51 -2.12
N ALA A 109 14.34 -0.53 -1.04
CA ALA A 109 14.29 -1.66 -0.11
C ALA A 109 13.76 -2.96 -0.78
N VAL A 110 12.81 -2.84 -1.70
CA VAL A 110 12.23 -3.98 -2.44
C VAL A 110 13.15 -4.44 -3.56
N GLU A 111 13.66 -3.49 -4.37
CA GLU A 111 14.46 -3.77 -5.56
C GLU A 111 15.85 -4.32 -5.22
N ALA A 112 16.42 -3.94 -4.08
CA ALA A 112 17.71 -4.46 -3.60
C ALA A 112 17.75 -5.99 -3.49
N SER A 113 16.60 -6.65 -3.28
CA SER A 113 16.45 -8.10 -3.24
C SER A 113 15.81 -8.68 -4.52
N GLY A 114 15.75 -7.89 -5.61
CA GLY A 114 15.18 -8.29 -6.89
C GLY A 114 13.66 -8.35 -6.92
N GLY A 115 12.96 -7.77 -5.93
CA GLY A 115 11.52 -7.56 -5.93
C GLY A 115 11.07 -6.48 -6.91
N ARG A 116 9.76 -6.28 -7.05
CA ARG A 116 9.14 -5.22 -7.87
C ARG A 116 8.12 -4.46 -7.06
N VAL A 117 8.07 -3.14 -7.24
CA VAL A 117 7.00 -2.29 -6.72
C VAL A 117 6.03 -1.95 -7.85
N LEU A 118 4.75 -2.23 -7.64
CA LEU A 118 3.66 -2.08 -8.61
C LEU A 118 2.70 -1.02 -8.07
N PHE A 119 2.77 0.18 -8.61
CA PHE A 119 1.91 1.29 -8.19
C PHE A 119 0.56 1.20 -8.87
N ALA A 120 -0.52 1.26 -8.08
CA ALA A 120 -1.88 1.35 -8.56
C ALA A 120 -2.60 2.49 -7.83
N GLU A 121 -3.13 3.44 -8.60
CA GLU A 121 -3.90 4.55 -8.09
C GLU A 121 -5.40 4.20 -8.06
N LEU A 122 -6.06 4.59 -6.97
CA LEU A 122 -7.51 4.58 -6.90
C LEU A 122 -8.03 6.02 -6.84
N THR A 123 -9.00 6.31 -7.68
CA THR A 123 -9.75 7.57 -7.71
C THR A 123 -11.21 7.34 -7.36
N CYS A 124 -11.93 8.42 -7.07
CA CYS A 124 -13.36 8.39 -6.80
C CYS A 124 -13.93 9.79 -7.05
N ALA A 125 -15.15 9.88 -7.53
CA ALA A 125 -15.85 11.16 -7.66
C ALA A 125 -16.05 11.80 -6.26
N ASP A 126 -15.89 13.13 -6.17
CA ASP A 126 -15.89 13.87 -4.91
C ASP A 126 -17.15 13.63 -4.09
N GLY A 127 -18.33 13.71 -4.71
CA GLY A 127 -19.59 13.49 -4.01
C GLY A 127 -19.74 12.10 -3.40
N GLU A 128 -19.24 11.06 -4.07
CA GLU A 128 -19.24 9.70 -3.53
C GLU A 128 -18.17 9.55 -2.42
N LEU A 129 -17.03 10.19 -2.58
CA LEU A 129 -15.95 10.19 -1.59
C LEU A 129 -16.43 10.83 -0.28
N GLU A 130 -17.10 11.99 -0.36
CA GLU A 130 -17.71 12.66 0.79
C GLU A 130 -18.77 11.79 1.48
N ARG A 131 -19.66 11.18 0.70
CA ARG A 131 -20.65 10.22 1.23
C ARG A 131 -19.99 9.06 1.97
N ARG A 132 -18.88 8.55 1.46
CA ARG A 132 -18.10 7.49 2.12
C ARG A 132 -17.41 7.98 3.38
N ILE A 133 -16.97 9.24 3.43
CA ILE A 133 -16.35 9.83 4.63
C ILE A 133 -17.34 9.87 5.79
N GLU A 134 -18.59 10.23 5.55
CA GLU A 134 -19.65 10.31 6.56
C GLU A 134 -20.22 8.95 6.98
N SER A 135 -19.83 7.87 6.31
CA SER A 135 -20.34 6.54 6.64
C SER A 135 -20.00 6.11 8.06
N PRO A 136 -20.96 5.64 8.87
CA PRO A 136 -20.73 5.16 10.25
C PRO A 136 -19.66 4.08 10.36
N ALA A 137 -19.50 3.24 9.33
CA ALA A 137 -18.50 2.18 9.28
C ALA A 137 -17.04 2.70 9.34
N ARG A 138 -16.80 4.01 9.24
CA ARG A 138 -15.46 4.60 9.35
C ARG A 138 -15.04 4.94 10.78
N GLY A 139 -15.98 5.05 11.71
CA GLY A 139 -15.70 5.45 13.10
C GLY A 139 -14.82 4.45 13.87
N GLU A 140 -14.77 3.20 13.43
CA GLU A 140 -14.08 2.11 14.13
C GLU A 140 -12.54 2.18 14.12
N PHE A 141 -11.91 3.06 13.30
CA PHE A 141 -10.45 3.04 13.07
C PHE A 141 -9.78 4.40 13.16
N GLY A 142 -10.33 5.37 13.89
CA GLY A 142 -9.74 6.73 13.96
C GLY A 142 -9.56 7.40 12.57
N LYS A 143 -10.34 6.95 11.57
CA LYS A 143 -10.25 7.47 10.21
C LYS A 143 -10.88 8.84 10.12
N LEU A 144 -10.43 9.62 9.12
CA LEU A 144 -11.06 10.89 8.76
C LEU A 144 -12.57 10.68 8.53
N ASN A 145 -13.41 11.32 9.36
CA ASN A 145 -14.87 11.17 9.37
C ASN A 145 -15.61 12.52 9.27
N SER A 146 -14.91 13.61 8.97
CA SER A 146 -15.47 14.95 8.75
C SER A 146 -15.19 15.40 7.34
N VAL A 147 -16.24 15.62 6.55
CA VAL A 147 -16.15 16.16 5.19
C VAL A 147 -15.56 17.56 5.19
N GLU A 148 -15.95 18.41 6.16
CA GLU A 148 -15.39 19.76 6.28
C GLU A 148 -13.87 19.73 6.51
N PHE A 149 -13.39 18.82 7.35
CA PHE A 149 -11.96 18.66 7.59
C PHE A 149 -11.25 18.05 6.36
N TYR A 150 -11.88 17.11 5.65
CA TYR A 150 -11.38 16.58 4.41
C TYR A 150 -11.17 17.67 3.36
N ARG A 151 -12.21 18.51 3.10
CA ARG A 151 -12.14 19.61 2.13
C ARG A 151 -11.00 20.59 2.45
N ARG A 152 -10.84 20.97 3.73
CA ARG A 152 -9.72 21.83 4.15
C ARG A 152 -8.35 21.22 3.86
N LEU A 153 -8.19 19.92 4.07
CA LEU A 153 -6.94 19.21 3.76
C LEU A 153 -6.70 19.13 2.25
N GLU A 154 -7.75 18.88 1.48
CA GLU A 154 -7.68 18.81 0.01
C GLU A 154 -7.33 20.17 -0.60
N GLU A 155 -8.02 21.25 -0.22
CA GLU A 155 -7.71 22.63 -0.63
C GLU A 155 -6.27 23.03 -0.27
N ALA A 156 -5.75 22.55 0.85
CA ALA A 156 -4.37 22.74 1.26
C ALA A 156 -3.37 21.86 0.49
N GLY A 157 -3.82 21.00 -0.45
CA GLY A 157 -2.98 20.08 -1.20
C GLY A 157 -2.34 18.99 -0.34
N ALA A 158 -2.98 18.60 0.78
CA ALA A 158 -2.39 17.66 1.72
C ALA A 158 -2.20 16.25 1.11
N PHE A 159 -3.04 15.87 0.14
CA PHE A 159 -3.03 14.55 -0.49
C PHE A 159 -2.20 14.47 -1.78
N GLN A 160 -1.52 15.56 -2.15
CA GLN A 160 -0.64 15.61 -3.32
C GLN A 160 0.82 15.29 -2.99
N TYR A 161 1.11 14.96 -1.73
CA TYR A 161 2.48 14.75 -1.26
C TYR A 161 2.59 13.44 -0.44
N PRO A 162 3.71 12.67 -0.56
CA PRO A 162 4.81 12.89 -1.48
C PRO A 162 4.41 12.59 -2.93
N GLU A 163 5.18 13.13 -3.89
CA GLU A 163 5.04 12.79 -5.30
C GLU A 163 5.27 11.28 -5.49
N LEU A 164 4.36 10.64 -6.20
CA LEU A 164 4.43 9.20 -6.49
C LEU A 164 4.87 8.99 -7.94
N PRO A 165 5.57 7.90 -8.24
CA PRO A 165 5.82 7.52 -9.62
C PRO A 165 4.51 7.34 -10.39
N ASP A 166 4.56 7.58 -11.71
CA ASP A 166 3.42 7.26 -12.58
C ASP A 166 3.06 5.77 -12.41
N SER A 167 1.84 5.52 -11.97
CA SER A 167 1.36 4.17 -11.72
C SER A 167 1.12 3.38 -13.01
N GLY A 168 0.95 4.06 -14.14
CA GLY A 168 0.45 3.43 -15.38
C GLY A 168 -0.93 2.78 -15.25
N LEU A 169 -1.50 2.77 -14.05
CA LEU A 169 -2.84 2.23 -13.75
C LEU A 169 -3.55 3.13 -12.74
N SER A 170 -4.59 3.82 -13.18
CA SER A 170 -5.52 4.58 -12.34
C SER A 170 -6.93 4.03 -12.52
N LEU A 171 -7.61 3.71 -11.43
CA LEU A 171 -8.92 3.07 -11.43
C LEU A 171 -9.93 3.88 -10.62
N ASP A 172 -10.99 4.31 -11.28
CA ASP A 172 -12.14 4.93 -10.63
C ASP A 172 -12.98 3.89 -9.89
N THR A 173 -13.21 4.12 -8.60
CA THR A 173 -13.97 3.27 -7.69
C THR A 173 -15.34 3.81 -7.35
N THR A 174 -15.80 4.88 -8.01
CA THR A 174 -17.08 5.55 -7.72
C THR A 174 -18.23 4.56 -7.67
N GLU A 175 -18.41 3.80 -8.75
CA GLU A 175 -19.47 2.79 -8.86
C GLU A 175 -18.93 1.35 -8.94
N ARG A 176 -17.60 1.19 -9.02
CA ARG A 176 -16.98 -0.11 -9.22
C ARG A 176 -16.83 -0.87 -7.91
N PRO A 177 -17.33 -2.13 -7.85
CA PRO A 177 -17.14 -2.99 -6.69
C PRO A 177 -15.65 -3.27 -6.41
N PRO A 178 -15.23 -3.39 -5.13
CA PRO A 178 -13.84 -3.65 -4.76
C PRO A 178 -13.22 -4.88 -5.44
N ARG A 179 -14.01 -5.94 -5.60
CA ARG A 179 -13.55 -7.19 -6.24
C ARG A 179 -13.28 -7.01 -7.73
N GLU A 180 -14.07 -6.22 -8.42
CA GLU A 180 -13.86 -5.90 -9.84
C GLU A 180 -12.59 -5.05 -10.01
N THR A 181 -12.43 -4.02 -9.18
CA THR A 181 -11.21 -3.21 -9.13
C THR A 181 -9.97 -4.07 -8.90
N ALA A 182 -10.05 -5.00 -7.95
CA ALA A 182 -8.95 -5.92 -7.66
C ALA A 182 -8.60 -6.82 -8.85
N ARG A 183 -9.61 -7.35 -9.59
CA ARG A 183 -9.39 -8.15 -10.81
C ARG A 183 -8.65 -7.36 -11.89
N LEU A 184 -9.04 -6.10 -12.12
CA LEU A 184 -8.36 -5.26 -13.10
C LEU A 184 -6.89 -5.03 -12.73
N ILE A 185 -6.57 -4.89 -11.44
CA ILE A 185 -5.18 -4.78 -10.98
C ILE A 185 -4.42 -6.10 -11.22
N VAL A 186 -5.04 -7.25 -10.92
CA VAL A 186 -4.44 -8.58 -11.17
C VAL A 186 -4.15 -8.76 -12.66
N GLU A 187 -5.10 -8.45 -13.52
CA GLU A 187 -4.97 -8.55 -14.98
C GLU A 187 -3.87 -7.62 -15.51
N HIS A 188 -3.87 -6.34 -15.10
CA HIS A 188 -2.91 -5.36 -15.57
C HIS A 188 -1.46 -5.72 -15.23
N PHE A 189 -1.21 -6.17 -14.02
CA PHE A 189 0.14 -6.53 -13.57
C PHE A 189 0.51 -8.00 -13.79
N HIS A 190 -0.38 -8.78 -14.43
CA HIS A 190 -0.20 -10.23 -14.68
C HIS A 190 0.17 -10.98 -13.40
N LEU A 191 -0.63 -10.77 -12.34
CA LEU A 191 -0.43 -11.42 -11.03
C LEU A 191 -0.99 -12.85 -11.03
N PRO A 192 -0.54 -13.72 -10.10
CA PRO A 192 -1.04 -15.09 -9.99
C PRO A 192 -2.52 -15.15 -9.59
#